data_296ed18c1d1ef96992a082c24b9d0784
#
_entry.id   296ed18c1d1ef96992a082c24b9d0784
#
_cell.length_a   1.000
_cell.length_b   1.000
_cell.length_c   1.000
_cell.angle_alpha   90.00
_cell.angle_beta   90.00
_cell.angle_gamma   90.00
#
_symmetry.space_group_name_H-M   'P 1'
#
loop_
_entity.id
_entity.type
_entity.pdbx_description
1 polymer ?
#
loop_
_entity_poly.entity_id
_entity_poly.type
_entity_poly.pdbx_seq_one_letter_code
_entity_poly.pdbx_strand_id
1 'polypeptide(L)'
;MKFTEGYWEKNERANALYAVQAGYAEKIAAGMRVIATFKPILGRADELDVGTMVMEFTAAGKDRIQVTYTHFLGYENREPRFELFLEHQEAEVIISEEEAVLKSGKMTVRVGLKEFYIRFERNGKLLTGAAFKNVGYMRYNRGYATKYPEEEYMAETGEPYMLNELLLTAGTNVYGLGERFTAFVKNGQQIDCWNEDGGTASQISYKNIPFYITNRGYGVFVDHTSNVSFEVASEKVEYVGFSVKGEELRYYVIGGDDMKEIIRNYTDMTGKPALLPAWSFGLWLSTSFTTDYDEKTATEFIEGMEKRNLPLEVFHFDCFWMKALHWCDFEWNNKIFPEPAEMLKRYKERGLKICVWINPYIAQNSTLFAEGKEKGYFLLRKDGFGIKQVDNWQPGMAIVDFTNPEAVKWYQSKLKILLDMGVDCFKTDFGERIPIDVE
;
A
#
# COMPACT_ATOMS: atom_id res chain seq x y z
N MET A 1 0.73 -0.72 -13.98
CA MET A 1 1.51 -1.12 -15.17
C MET A 1 0.67 -0.87 -16.40
N LYS A 2 1.25 -0.25 -17.42
CA LYS A 2 0.53 0.09 -18.64
C LYS A 2 0.61 -1.06 -19.66
N PHE A 3 -0.54 -1.58 -20.08
CA PHE A 3 -0.64 -2.73 -21.00
C PHE A 3 -1.08 -2.34 -22.40
N THR A 4 -1.36 -1.05 -22.64
CA THR A 4 -1.87 -0.55 -23.90
C THR A 4 -0.89 0.37 -24.59
N GLU A 5 -0.94 0.42 -25.92
CA GLU A 5 -0.28 1.40 -26.76
C GLU A 5 -1.36 2.22 -27.48
N GLY A 6 -1.75 3.33 -26.85
CA GLY A 6 -2.91 4.07 -27.28
C GLY A 6 -4.24 3.41 -26.84
N TYR A 7 -5.35 3.84 -27.45
CA TYR A 7 -6.70 3.45 -26.99
C TYR A 7 -7.10 2.05 -27.41
N TRP A 8 -6.70 1.59 -28.58
CA TRP A 8 -7.19 0.38 -29.21
C TRP A 8 -6.24 -0.81 -29.12
N GLU A 9 -4.94 -0.55 -29.03
CA GLU A 9 -3.93 -1.57 -29.17
C GLU A 9 -3.40 -1.98 -27.80
N LYS A 10 -3.18 -3.28 -27.64
CA LYS A 10 -2.43 -3.82 -26.53
C LYS A 10 -0.93 -3.76 -26.86
N ASN A 11 -0.13 -3.55 -25.81
CA ASN A 11 1.30 -3.73 -25.93
C ASN A 11 1.59 -5.14 -26.45
N GLU A 12 2.52 -5.28 -27.38
CA GLU A 12 2.88 -6.57 -27.99
C GLU A 12 3.26 -7.66 -26.97
N ARG A 13 3.64 -7.24 -25.75
CA ARG A 13 3.99 -8.15 -24.65
C ARG A 13 2.79 -8.58 -23.81
N ALA A 14 1.63 -8.02 -24.03
CA ALA A 14 0.45 -8.23 -23.22
C ALA A 14 -0.55 -9.13 -23.95
N ASN A 15 -0.76 -10.33 -23.44
CA ASN A 15 -1.84 -11.22 -23.86
C ASN A 15 -2.98 -11.15 -22.85
N ALA A 16 -4.13 -10.62 -23.26
CA ALA A 16 -5.26 -10.31 -22.40
C ALA A 16 -6.48 -11.18 -22.69
N LEU A 17 -7.05 -11.76 -21.65
CA LEU A 17 -8.33 -12.45 -21.64
C LEU A 17 -9.32 -11.62 -20.84
N TYR A 18 -10.47 -11.33 -21.41
CA TYR A 18 -11.50 -10.51 -20.76
C TYR A 18 -12.76 -11.31 -20.46
N ALA A 19 -13.36 -11.06 -19.31
CA ALA A 19 -14.70 -11.54 -19.01
C ALA A 19 -15.71 -10.96 -20.01
N VAL A 20 -16.44 -11.84 -20.72
CA VAL A 20 -17.38 -11.45 -21.77
C VAL A 20 -18.80 -11.93 -21.48
N GLN A 21 -18.96 -12.94 -20.63
CA GLN A 21 -20.25 -13.51 -20.25
C GLN A 21 -20.16 -14.04 -18.82
N ALA A 22 -21.22 -13.92 -18.05
CA ALA A 22 -21.39 -14.57 -16.77
C ALA A 22 -22.41 -15.70 -16.92
N GLY A 23 -21.95 -16.94 -16.81
CA GLY A 23 -22.80 -18.10 -17.13
C GLY A 23 -23.42 -18.79 -15.94
N TYR A 24 -22.93 -18.55 -14.73
CA TYR A 24 -23.37 -19.25 -13.52
C TYR A 24 -23.27 -18.33 -12.31
N ALA A 25 -24.30 -18.35 -11.48
CA ALA A 25 -24.29 -17.60 -10.22
C ALA A 25 -24.88 -18.44 -9.10
N GLU A 26 -24.28 -18.35 -7.91
CA GLU A 26 -24.74 -19.02 -6.69
C GLU A 26 -24.60 -18.13 -5.46
N LYS A 27 -25.40 -18.43 -4.43
CA LYS A 27 -25.23 -17.81 -3.10
C LYS A 27 -24.10 -18.49 -2.36
N ILE A 28 -23.27 -17.68 -1.70
CA ILE A 28 -22.25 -18.12 -0.75
C ILE A 28 -22.49 -17.49 0.64
N ALA A 29 -21.74 -17.92 1.66
CA ALA A 29 -22.02 -17.58 3.06
C ALA A 29 -22.23 -16.07 3.33
N ALA A 30 -21.45 -15.18 2.72
CA ALA A 30 -21.55 -13.74 2.93
C ALA A 30 -21.88 -12.95 1.64
N GLY A 31 -22.36 -13.63 0.58
CA GLY A 31 -22.58 -12.97 -0.69
C GLY A 31 -22.96 -13.88 -1.85
N MET A 32 -22.38 -13.62 -3.00
CA MET A 32 -22.61 -14.38 -4.22
C MET A 32 -21.31 -14.67 -4.96
N ARG A 33 -21.29 -15.80 -5.66
CA ARG A 33 -20.24 -16.19 -6.59
C ARG A 33 -20.80 -16.23 -7.99
N VAL A 34 -20.04 -15.72 -8.95
CA VAL A 34 -20.37 -15.69 -10.37
C VAL A 34 -19.19 -16.25 -11.15
N ILE A 35 -19.44 -17.13 -12.12
CA ILE A 35 -18.40 -17.62 -13.03
C ILE A 35 -18.55 -16.89 -14.35
N ALA A 36 -17.51 -16.16 -14.72
CA ALA A 36 -17.42 -15.51 -16.01
C ALA A 36 -16.51 -16.30 -16.97
N THR A 37 -16.79 -16.21 -18.26
CA THR A 37 -16.04 -16.86 -19.33
C THR A 37 -15.32 -15.83 -20.20
N PHE A 38 -14.20 -16.23 -20.78
CA PHE A 38 -13.43 -15.36 -21.68
C PHE A 38 -13.84 -15.47 -23.15
N LYS A 39 -14.76 -16.37 -23.46
CA LYS A 39 -15.44 -16.49 -24.75
C LYS A 39 -16.96 -16.58 -24.52
N PRO A 40 -17.82 -16.15 -25.46
CA PRO A 40 -19.23 -16.39 -25.37
C PRO A 40 -19.55 -17.89 -25.43
N ILE A 41 -20.47 -18.36 -24.61
CA ILE A 41 -21.02 -19.73 -24.64
C ILE A 41 -22.37 -19.66 -25.31
N LEU A 42 -22.45 -20.09 -26.55
CA LEU A 42 -23.66 -20.12 -27.36
C LEU A 42 -24.28 -21.53 -27.42
N GLY A 43 -23.49 -22.54 -27.11
CA GLY A 43 -23.91 -23.93 -27.10
C GLY A 43 -22.94 -24.79 -26.28
N ARG A 44 -23.35 -26.05 -26.03
CA ARG A 44 -22.60 -26.97 -25.17
C ARG A 44 -21.14 -27.20 -25.60
N ALA A 45 -20.85 -27.13 -26.89
CA ALA A 45 -19.51 -27.33 -27.41
C ALA A 45 -18.57 -26.15 -27.05
N ASP A 46 -19.12 -24.96 -26.83
CA ASP A 46 -18.35 -23.77 -26.47
C ASP A 46 -17.82 -23.81 -25.02
N GLU A 47 -18.35 -24.72 -24.18
CA GLU A 47 -17.87 -24.98 -22.84
C GLU A 47 -16.50 -25.67 -22.85
N LEU A 48 -16.11 -26.24 -23.97
CA LEU A 48 -14.79 -26.81 -24.16
C LEU A 48 -13.80 -25.72 -24.55
N ASP A 49 -12.56 -25.82 -24.06
CA ASP A 49 -11.47 -24.91 -24.41
C ASP A 49 -11.82 -23.43 -24.16
N VAL A 50 -12.44 -23.15 -23.03
CA VAL A 50 -12.75 -21.79 -22.57
C VAL A 50 -12.14 -21.54 -21.20
N GLY A 51 -11.37 -20.45 -21.09
CA GLY A 51 -10.90 -19.96 -19.80
C GLY A 51 -12.03 -19.32 -19.00
N THR A 52 -11.95 -19.42 -17.68
CA THR A 52 -12.96 -18.90 -16.76
C THR A 52 -12.33 -18.02 -15.68
N MET A 53 -13.14 -17.19 -15.08
CA MET A 53 -12.79 -16.37 -13.91
C MET A 53 -13.88 -16.54 -12.86
N VAL A 54 -13.49 -16.85 -11.63
CA VAL A 54 -14.38 -16.87 -10.48
C VAL A 54 -14.44 -15.46 -9.90
N MET A 55 -15.66 -14.93 -9.78
CA MET A 55 -15.94 -13.61 -9.22
C MET A 55 -16.77 -13.76 -7.95
N GLU A 56 -16.27 -13.29 -6.83
CA GLU A 56 -17.00 -13.28 -5.57
C GLU A 56 -17.30 -11.84 -5.15
N PHE A 57 -18.54 -11.63 -4.75
CA PHE A 57 -19.03 -10.36 -4.21
C PHE A 57 -19.58 -10.62 -2.82
N THR A 58 -19.01 -9.95 -1.80
CA THR A 58 -19.40 -10.16 -0.41
C THR A 58 -19.64 -8.84 0.32
N ALA A 59 -20.53 -8.87 1.32
CA ALA A 59 -20.79 -7.74 2.19
C ALA A 59 -19.68 -7.68 3.26
N ALA A 60 -18.76 -6.72 3.11
CA ALA A 60 -17.63 -6.51 4.02
C ALA A 60 -17.96 -5.53 5.17
N GLY A 61 -19.24 -5.33 5.45
CA GLY A 61 -19.79 -4.39 6.41
C GLY A 61 -20.78 -3.43 5.73
N LYS A 62 -21.44 -2.60 6.52
CA LYS A 62 -22.43 -1.63 6.02
C LYS A 62 -21.79 -0.69 4.98
N ASP A 63 -22.44 -0.57 3.83
CA ASP A 63 -22.02 0.27 2.69
C ASP A 63 -20.62 -0.10 2.12
N ARG A 64 -20.19 -1.36 2.30
CA ARG A 64 -18.90 -1.87 1.81
C ARG A 64 -19.12 -3.19 1.06
N ILE A 65 -18.68 -3.25 -0.18
CA ILE A 65 -18.73 -4.46 -1.00
C ILE A 65 -17.33 -4.89 -1.34
N GLN A 66 -16.93 -6.08 -0.92
CA GLN A 66 -15.70 -6.74 -1.35
C GLN A 66 -15.93 -7.43 -2.67
N VAL A 67 -14.98 -7.31 -3.56
CA VAL A 67 -14.90 -8.01 -4.84
C VAL A 67 -13.62 -8.81 -4.89
N THR A 68 -13.71 -10.08 -5.23
CA THR A 68 -12.54 -10.93 -5.46
C THR A 68 -12.68 -11.61 -6.81
N TYR A 69 -11.71 -11.42 -7.68
CA TYR A 69 -11.57 -12.13 -8.94
C TYR A 69 -10.43 -13.11 -8.85
N THR A 70 -10.64 -14.35 -9.22
CA THR A 70 -9.64 -15.41 -9.25
C THR A 70 -9.66 -16.11 -10.60
N HIS A 71 -8.54 -16.06 -11.31
CA HIS A 71 -8.40 -16.78 -12.57
C HIS A 71 -8.20 -18.28 -12.34
N PHE A 72 -7.36 -18.64 -11.38
CA PHE A 72 -7.05 -20.03 -11.04
C PHE A 72 -7.15 -20.29 -9.54
N LEU A 73 -8.14 -21.09 -9.11
CA LEU A 73 -8.39 -21.39 -7.71
C LEU A 73 -7.29 -22.22 -7.01
N GLY A 74 -6.44 -22.90 -7.79
CA GLY A 74 -5.27 -23.60 -7.26
C GLY A 74 -4.07 -22.69 -6.96
N TYR A 75 -4.16 -21.40 -7.24
CA TYR A 75 -3.12 -20.44 -6.89
C TYR A 75 -3.08 -20.21 -5.38
N GLU A 76 -1.89 -20.38 -4.80
CA GLU A 76 -1.65 -20.04 -3.40
C GLU A 76 -0.91 -18.70 -3.33
N ASN A 77 -1.61 -17.67 -2.90
CA ASN A 77 -0.97 -16.40 -2.61
C ASN A 77 -0.22 -16.50 -1.28
N ARG A 78 1.10 -16.47 -1.35
CA ARG A 78 2.01 -16.49 -0.19
C ARG A 78 2.46 -15.10 0.26
N GLU A 79 2.02 -14.05 -0.43
CA GLU A 79 2.32 -12.68 -0.03
C GLU A 79 1.62 -12.32 1.27
N PRO A 80 2.21 -11.45 2.09
CA PRO A 80 1.55 -10.93 3.28
C PRO A 80 0.26 -10.21 2.88
N ARG A 81 -0.73 -10.20 3.75
CA ARG A 81 -2.00 -9.49 3.56
C ARG A 81 -2.15 -8.40 4.58
N PHE A 82 -2.89 -7.34 4.23
CA PHE A 82 -3.30 -6.35 5.21
C PHE A 82 -4.23 -7.00 6.24
N GLU A 83 -4.04 -6.66 7.51
CA GLU A 83 -5.01 -7.01 8.55
C GLU A 83 -6.21 -6.07 8.45
N LEU A 84 -7.37 -6.63 8.14
CA LEU A 84 -8.60 -5.87 7.95
C LEU A 84 -9.66 -6.28 8.97
N PHE A 85 -10.33 -5.28 9.56
CA PHE A 85 -11.43 -5.45 10.49
C PHE A 85 -12.74 -5.51 9.71
N LEU A 86 -13.11 -6.69 9.24
CA LEU A 86 -14.31 -6.89 8.43
C LEU A 86 -15.49 -7.30 9.30
N GLU A 87 -16.59 -6.59 9.18
CA GLU A 87 -17.87 -6.95 9.77
C GLU A 87 -18.67 -7.76 8.74
N HIS A 88 -18.52 -9.08 8.75
CA HIS A 88 -19.34 -9.93 7.89
C HIS A 88 -20.80 -9.80 8.28
N GLN A 89 -21.61 -9.22 7.40
CA GLN A 89 -23.06 -9.09 7.57
C GLN A 89 -23.77 -10.08 6.66
N GLU A 90 -24.95 -10.55 7.08
CA GLU A 90 -25.86 -11.24 6.17
C GLU A 90 -26.18 -10.29 5.02
N ALA A 91 -25.89 -10.73 3.80
CA ALA A 91 -26.18 -10.00 2.59
C ALA A 91 -27.52 -10.46 1.99
N GLU A 92 -28.33 -9.50 1.56
CA GLU A 92 -29.48 -9.84 0.70
C GLU A 92 -28.96 -10.18 -0.69
N VAL A 93 -29.11 -11.45 -1.09
CA VAL A 93 -28.69 -11.94 -2.41
C VAL A 93 -29.92 -12.43 -3.20
N ILE A 94 -30.10 -11.89 -4.40
CA ILE A 94 -31.15 -12.26 -5.35
C ILE A 94 -30.50 -12.71 -6.65
N ILE A 95 -30.80 -13.90 -7.10
CA ILE A 95 -30.30 -14.44 -8.37
C ILE A 95 -31.50 -14.74 -9.27
N SER A 96 -31.51 -14.22 -10.49
CA SER A 96 -32.46 -14.43 -11.54
C SER A 96 -31.77 -14.96 -12.80
N GLU A 97 -32.49 -15.20 -13.86
CA GLU A 97 -31.92 -15.56 -15.17
C GLU A 97 -31.17 -14.39 -15.83
N GLU A 98 -31.49 -13.14 -15.45
CA GLU A 98 -30.96 -11.95 -16.08
C GLU A 98 -29.74 -11.42 -15.32
N GLU A 99 -29.81 -11.42 -13.97
CA GLU A 99 -28.78 -10.82 -13.13
C GLU A 99 -28.69 -11.49 -11.75
N ALA A 100 -27.48 -11.35 -11.14
CA ALA A 100 -27.22 -11.62 -9.75
C ALA A 100 -27.01 -10.29 -9.00
N VAL A 101 -27.68 -10.12 -7.85
CA VAL A 101 -27.70 -8.86 -7.09
C VAL A 101 -27.33 -9.13 -5.63
N LEU A 102 -26.44 -8.32 -5.08
CA LEU A 102 -26.10 -8.29 -3.66
C LEU A 102 -26.31 -6.89 -3.11
N LYS A 103 -26.95 -6.80 -1.93
CA LYS A 103 -27.15 -5.55 -1.20
C LYS A 103 -26.41 -5.58 0.14
N SER A 104 -25.76 -4.47 0.46
CA SER A 104 -25.08 -4.22 1.75
C SER A 104 -25.31 -2.76 2.17
N GLY A 105 -26.17 -2.55 3.16
CA GLY A 105 -26.61 -1.23 3.55
C GLY A 105 -27.32 -0.48 2.40
N LYS A 106 -26.81 0.70 2.05
CA LYS A 106 -27.30 1.49 0.91
C LYS A 106 -26.65 1.08 -0.43
N MET A 107 -25.60 0.22 -0.39
CA MET A 107 -24.88 -0.23 -1.58
C MET A 107 -25.53 -1.47 -2.19
N THR A 108 -25.51 -1.51 -3.51
CA THR A 108 -25.94 -2.67 -4.30
C THR A 108 -24.91 -2.93 -5.38
N VAL A 109 -24.53 -4.19 -5.57
CA VAL A 109 -23.82 -4.64 -6.78
C VAL A 109 -24.74 -5.52 -7.60
N ARG A 110 -24.78 -5.27 -8.91
CA ARG A 110 -25.51 -6.06 -9.92
C ARG A 110 -24.53 -6.63 -10.92
N VAL A 111 -24.65 -7.92 -11.20
CA VAL A 111 -23.89 -8.61 -12.24
C VAL A 111 -24.84 -9.16 -13.28
N GLY A 112 -24.74 -8.69 -14.51
CA GLY A 112 -25.53 -9.18 -15.63
C GLY A 112 -25.09 -10.58 -16.05
N LEU A 113 -26.01 -11.51 -16.16
CA LEU A 113 -25.76 -12.92 -16.52
C LEU A 113 -25.94 -13.20 -18.02
N LYS A 114 -26.86 -12.49 -18.71
CA LYS A 114 -27.02 -12.58 -20.17
C LYS A 114 -26.11 -11.61 -20.91
N GLU A 115 -26.15 -10.35 -20.51
CA GLU A 115 -25.24 -9.33 -20.96
C GLU A 115 -24.29 -9.03 -19.81
N PHE A 116 -23.00 -9.21 -20.03
CA PHE A 116 -22.01 -9.04 -18.97
C PHE A 116 -21.83 -7.57 -18.61
N TYR A 117 -22.16 -7.24 -17.37
CA TYR A 117 -21.83 -5.98 -16.72
C TYR A 117 -21.72 -6.18 -15.21
N ILE A 118 -21.02 -5.26 -14.55
CA ILE A 118 -20.99 -5.12 -13.11
C ILE A 118 -21.35 -3.67 -12.82
N ARG A 119 -22.36 -3.41 -11.97
CA ARG A 119 -22.80 -2.08 -11.58
C ARG A 119 -22.82 -1.95 -10.07
N PHE A 120 -22.14 -0.92 -9.56
CA PHE A 120 -22.22 -0.54 -8.16
C PHE A 120 -23.12 0.67 -8.04
N GLU A 121 -24.16 0.53 -7.23
CA GLU A 121 -25.19 1.54 -7.01
C GLU A 121 -25.27 1.89 -5.53
N ARG A 122 -25.70 3.11 -5.23
CA ARG A 122 -26.06 3.52 -3.87
C ARG A 122 -27.40 4.21 -3.90
N ASN A 123 -28.38 3.71 -3.10
CA ASN A 123 -29.76 4.15 -3.13
C ASN A 123 -30.35 4.14 -4.57
N GLY A 124 -30.00 3.14 -5.37
CA GLY A 124 -30.46 3.01 -6.76
C GLY A 124 -29.79 3.94 -7.77
N LYS A 125 -28.81 4.76 -7.35
CA LYS A 125 -28.01 5.61 -8.24
C LYS A 125 -26.69 4.94 -8.58
N LEU A 126 -26.38 4.84 -9.87
CA LEU A 126 -25.11 4.31 -10.35
C LEU A 126 -23.93 5.17 -9.85
N LEU A 127 -22.96 4.50 -9.23
CA LEU A 127 -21.70 5.09 -8.80
C LEU A 127 -20.57 4.82 -9.79
N THR A 128 -20.39 3.53 -10.11
CA THR A 128 -19.35 3.03 -11.01
C THR A 128 -19.71 1.62 -11.48
N GLY A 129 -18.91 1.05 -12.37
CA GLY A 129 -19.13 -0.30 -12.87
C GLY A 129 -18.07 -0.72 -13.86
N ALA A 130 -18.22 -1.93 -14.37
CA ALA A 130 -17.37 -2.53 -15.39
C ALA A 130 -18.26 -3.28 -16.40
N ALA A 131 -17.79 -3.43 -17.61
CA ALA A 131 -18.47 -4.18 -18.67
C ALA A 131 -17.44 -4.93 -19.52
N PHE A 132 -17.78 -5.25 -20.76
CA PHE A 132 -16.89 -5.92 -21.71
C PHE A 132 -15.53 -5.22 -21.83
N LYS A 133 -14.45 -5.99 -21.73
CA LYS A 133 -13.03 -5.52 -21.71
C LYS A 133 -12.59 -4.68 -20.51
N ASN A 134 -13.40 -4.63 -19.43
CA ASN A 134 -13.00 -3.92 -18.23
C ASN A 134 -12.55 -4.83 -17.09
N VAL A 135 -12.81 -6.14 -17.17
CA VAL A 135 -12.34 -7.13 -16.19
C VAL A 135 -11.54 -8.18 -16.95
N GLY A 136 -10.32 -8.43 -16.54
CA GLY A 136 -9.47 -9.33 -17.31
C GLY A 136 -8.34 -9.96 -16.51
N TYR A 137 -7.84 -11.02 -17.12
CA TYR A 137 -6.60 -11.70 -16.80
C TYR A 137 -5.60 -11.44 -17.91
N MET A 138 -4.35 -11.20 -17.57
CA MET A 138 -3.33 -10.84 -18.53
C MET A 138 -2.02 -11.56 -18.25
N ARG A 139 -1.41 -12.08 -19.28
CA ARG A 139 -0.02 -12.52 -19.23
C ARG A 139 0.87 -11.48 -19.87
N TYR A 140 1.91 -11.08 -19.16
CA TYR A 140 2.84 -10.05 -19.59
C TYR A 140 4.25 -10.62 -19.71
N ASN A 141 4.77 -10.67 -20.92
CA ASN A 141 6.11 -11.16 -21.19
C ASN A 141 7.10 -10.00 -21.27
N ARG A 142 7.99 -9.90 -20.30
CA ARG A 142 9.00 -8.83 -20.27
C ARG A 142 10.13 -8.97 -21.31
N GLY A 143 10.27 -10.14 -21.92
CA GLY A 143 11.42 -10.46 -22.77
C GLY A 143 11.20 -10.37 -24.28
N TYR A 144 10.02 -10.77 -24.78
CA TYR A 144 9.77 -10.90 -26.21
C TYR A 144 8.31 -10.65 -26.55
N ALA A 145 8.07 -9.99 -27.70
CA ALA A 145 6.73 -9.88 -28.28
C ALA A 145 6.24 -11.28 -28.67
N THR A 146 5.00 -11.56 -28.31
CA THR A 146 4.39 -12.86 -28.62
C THR A 146 3.91 -12.89 -30.05
N LYS A 147 4.51 -13.73 -30.87
CA LYS A 147 4.04 -13.97 -32.25
C LYS A 147 2.79 -14.84 -32.32
N TYR A 148 2.57 -15.63 -31.27
CA TYR A 148 1.49 -16.63 -31.22
C TYR A 148 0.80 -16.59 -29.84
N PRO A 149 -0.09 -15.62 -29.60
CA PRO A 149 -0.76 -15.44 -28.30
C PRO A 149 -1.51 -16.69 -27.81
N GLU A 150 -2.05 -17.48 -28.73
CA GLU A 150 -2.80 -18.71 -28.41
C GLU A 150 -1.87 -19.84 -27.92
N GLU A 151 -0.69 -19.99 -28.54
CA GLU A 151 0.30 -20.98 -28.10
C GLU A 151 0.94 -20.60 -26.77
N GLU A 152 1.12 -19.31 -26.52
CA GLU A 152 1.67 -18.83 -25.25
C GLU A 152 0.68 -18.95 -24.08
N TYR A 153 -0.61 -18.80 -24.35
CA TYR A 153 -1.62 -19.10 -23.34
C TYR A 153 -1.51 -20.55 -22.84
N MET A 154 -1.25 -21.48 -23.73
CA MET A 154 -1.06 -22.89 -23.41
C MET A 154 0.32 -23.18 -22.77
N ALA A 155 1.33 -22.36 -23.06
CA ALA A 155 2.70 -22.58 -22.64
C ALA A 155 3.05 -22.00 -21.25
N GLU A 156 2.10 -21.41 -20.52
CA GLU A 156 2.31 -20.76 -19.21
C GLU A 156 3.44 -19.70 -19.19
N THR A 157 3.70 -19.07 -20.32
CA THR A 157 4.75 -18.05 -20.43
C THR A 157 4.25 -16.67 -19.99
N GLY A 158 5.13 -15.86 -19.41
CA GLY A 158 4.86 -14.52 -18.96
C GLY A 158 4.34 -14.41 -17.51
N GLU A 159 4.43 -13.23 -16.98
CA GLU A 159 3.93 -12.92 -15.62
C GLU A 159 2.41 -12.72 -15.63
N PRO A 160 1.66 -13.38 -14.73
CA PRO A 160 0.22 -13.18 -14.64
C PRO A 160 -0.12 -11.84 -13.97
N TYR A 161 -1.17 -11.19 -14.46
CA TYR A 161 -1.77 -10.00 -13.88
C TYR A 161 -3.28 -10.10 -13.92
N MET A 162 -3.93 -9.62 -12.87
CA MET A 162 -5.36 -9.35 -12.83
C MET A 162 -5.60 -7.86 -13.01
N LEU A 163 -6.62 -7.49 -13.76
CA LEU A 163 -6.97 -6.09 -14.00
C LEU A 163 -8.46 -5.83 -13.90
N ASN A 164 -8.80 -4.62 -13.49
CA ASN A 164 -10.15 -4.08 -13.55
C ASN A 164 -10.13 -2.60 -13.93
N GLU A 165 -11.08 -2.19 -14.76
CA GLU A 165 -11.32 -0.80 -15.08
C GLU A 165 -12.72 -0.42 -14.57
N LEU A 166 -12.82 0.59 -13.73
CA LEU A 166 -14.07 1.09 -13.17
C LEU A 166 -14.47 2.41 -13.83
N LEU A 167 -15.71 2.49 -14.26
CA LEU A 167 -16.29 3.63 -14.97
C LEU A 167 -16.22 4.92 -14.12
N LEU A 168 -15.77 5.99 -14.72
CA LEU A 168 -15.90 7.36 -14.24
C LEU A 168 -17.04 8.06 -14.98
N THR A 169 -18.08 8.45 -14.28
CA THR A 169 -19.11 9.32 -14.86
C THR A 169 -18.57 10.75 -15.09
N ALA A 170 -19.16 11.49 -16.02
CA ALA A 170 -18.72 12.85 -16.33
C ALA A 170 -18.62 13.75 -15.08
N GLY A 171 -17.53 14.49 -14.96
CA GLY A 171 -17.23 15.34 -13.79
C GLY A 171 -16.84 14.59 -12.52
N THR A 172 -16.45 13.32 -12.60
CA THR A 172 -15.89 12.59 -11.49
C THR A 172 -14.41 12.93 -11.32
N ASN A 173 -14.05 13.47 -10.17
CA ASN A 173 -12.67 13.69 -9.73
C ASN A 173 -12.23 12.57 -8.80
N VAL A 174 -10.99 12.13 -8.96
CA VAL A 174 -10.33 11.10 -8.16
C VAL A 174 -9.24 11.73 -7.31
N TYR A 175 -9.18 11.33 -6.03
CA TYR A 175 -8.22 11.82 -5.03
C TYR A 175 -7.63 10.63 -4.26
N GLY A 176 -6.49 10.82 -3.58
CA GLY A 176 -5.87 9.81 -2.73
C GLY A 176 -4.64 9.17 -3.35
N LEU A 177 -4.49 7.85 -3.21
CA LEU A 177 -3.36 7.02 -3.65
C LEU A 177 -2.03 7.34 -2.92
N GLY A 178 -2.13 7.78 -1.67
CA GLY A 178 -0.98 8.10 -0.82
C GLY A 178 -0.51 9.55 -0.92
N GLU A 179 0.65 9.83 -0.34
CA GLU A 179 1.26 11.17 -0.34
C GLU A 179 2.21 11.31 -1.51
N ARG A 180 1.89 12.25 -2.43
CA ARG A 180 2.64 12.43 -3.69
C ARG A 180 2.81 13.91 -4.00
N PHE A 181 3.94 14.25 -4.63
CA PHE A 181 4.24 15.61 -5.12
C PHE A 181 3.63 15.91 -6.50
N THR A 182 2.68 15.10 -6.94
CA THR A 182 1.90 15.32 -8.18
C THR A 182 0.61 16.08 -7.88
N ALA A 183 -0.17 16.43 -8.92
CA ALA A 183 -1.42 17.13 -8.75
C ALA A 183 -2.37 16.42 -7.77
N PHE A 184 -3.12 17.19 -6.98
CA PHE A 184 -4.05 16.68 -5.98
C PHE A 184 -5.19 15.86 -6.61
N VAL A 185 -5.78 16.36 -7.70
CA VAL A 185 -6.71 15.59 -8.54
C VAL A 185 -5.89 14.63 -9.40
N LYS A 186 -6.24 13.34 -9.33
CA LYS A 186 -5.46 12.27 -9.94
C LYS A 186 -5.85 11.96 -11.39
N ASN A 187 -6.93 12.52 -11.89
CA ASN A 187 -7.35 12.34 -13.28
C ASN A 187 -6.23 12.71 -14.26
N GLY A 188 -5.96 11.84 -15.23
CA GLY A 188 -4.87 11.97 -16.20
C GLY A 188 -3.51 11.45 -15.71
N GLN A 189 -3.44 10.85 -14.53
CA GLN A 189 -2.19 10.33 -13.95
C GLN A 189 -2.11 8.81 -14.00
N GLN A 190 -0.90 8.31 -14.23
CA GLN A 190 -0.50 6.94 -14.03
C GLN A 190 0.25 6.85 -12.70
N ILE A 191 -0.13 5.93 -11.82
CA ILE A 191 0.39 5.87 -10.46
C ILE A 191 0.68 4.42 -10.07
N ASP A 192 1.95 4.13 -9.78
CA ASP A 192 2.36 2.88 -9.17
C ASP A 192 2.41 3.05 -7.64
N CYS A 193 1.57 2.29 -6.94
CA CYS A 193 1.61 2.19 -5.48
C CYS A 193 2.68 1.19 -5.08
N TRP A 194 3.91 1.66 -4.97
CA TRP A 194 5.08 0.96 -4.50
C TRP A 194 5.96 1.91 -3.70
N ASN A 195 6.40 1.50 -2.51
CA ASN A 195 7.18 2.37 -1.63
C ASN A 195 8.61 2.51 -2.14
N GLU A 196 8.97 3.72 -2.53
CA GLU A 196 10.32 4.10 -2.94
C GLU A 196 10.66 5.49 -2.44
N ASP A 197 11.94 5.75 -2.21
CA ASP A 197 12.42 7.08 -1.85
C ASP A 197 12.30 8.03 -3.04
N GLY A 198 11.27 8.84 -3.01
CA GLY A 198 10.91 9.77 -4.09
C GLY A 198 11.54 11.15 -3.97
N GLY A 199 12.12 11.48 -2.83
CA GLY A 199 12.51 12.85 -2.53
C GLY A 199 11.32 13.82 -2.62
N THR A 200 11.58 15.07 -2.99
CA THR A 200 10.56 16.13 -3.03
C THR A 200 10.13 16.56 -4.44
N ALA A 201 10.59 15.90 -5.48
CA ALA A 201 10.39 16.33 -6.87
C ALA A 201 10.10 15.18 -7.83
N SER A 202 9.72 14.01 -7.32
CA SER A 202 9.46 12.80 -8.09
C SER A 202 8.00 12.34 -7.94
N GLN A 203 7.54 11.54 -8.91
CA GLN A 203 6.25 10.84 -8.80
C GLN A 203 6.30 9.63 -7.88
N ILE A 204 7.49 9.07 -7.61
CA ILE A 204 7.66 7.99 -6.64
C ILE A 204 7.43 8.52 -5.22
N SER A 205 7.01 7.62 -4.33
CA SER A 205 6.62 7.99 -2.97
C SER A 205 6.91 6.84 -2.02
N TYR A 206 7.30 7.16 -0.81
CA TYR A 206 7.46 6.19 0.28
C TYR A 206 6.22 6.10 1.19
N LYS A 207 5.11 6.74 0.81
CA LYS A 207 3.80 6.54 1.46
C LYS A 207 2.71 6.31 0.43
N ASN A 208 2.58 5.07 0.03
CA ASN A 208 1.58 4.60 -0.91
C ASN A 208 0.40 3.99 -0.17
N ILE A 209 -0.80 4.36 -0.58
CA ILE A 209 -2.06 3.80 -0.08
C ILE A 209 -2.91 3.47 -1.29
N PRO A 210 -3.16 2.20 -1.61
CA PRO A 210 -3.91 1.80 -2.80
C PRO A 210 -5.42 2.03 -2.62
N PHE A 211 -5.76 3.23 -2.18
CA PHE A 211 -7.13 3.71 -1.93
C PHE A 211 -7.33 5.06 -2.59
N TYR A 212 -8.35 5.13 -3.43
CA TYR A 212 -8.82 6.39 -3.97
C TYR A 212 -10.24 6.71 -3.53
N ILE A 213 -10.56 7.98 -3.49
CA ILE A 213 -11.88 8.52 -3.16
C ILE A 213 -12.35 9.43 -4.28
N THR A 214 -13.66 9.49 -4.48
CA THR A 214 -14.27 10.33 -5.52
C THR A 214 -15.22 11.37 -4.94
N ASN A 215 -15.52 12.41 -5.73
CA ASN A 215 -16.60 13.36 -5.43
C ASN A 215 -18.01 12.81 -5.76
N ARG A 216 -18.15 11.50 -6.00
CA ARG A 216 -19.41 10.83 -6.38
C ARG A 216 -19.97 9.90 -5.32
N GLY A 217 -19.49 9.97 -4.09
CA GLY A 217 -20.02 9.19 -2.97
C GLY A 217 -19.49 7.77 -2.88
N TYR A 218 -18.31 7.50 -3.45
CA TYR A 218 -17.61 6.22 -3.30
C TYR A 218 -16.10 6.37 -3.30
N GLY A 219 -15.44 5.39 -2.69
CA GLY A 219 -14.01 5.15 -2.82
C GLY A 219 -13.73 3.68 -3.15
N VAL A 220 -12.53 3.40 -3.60
CA VAL A 220 -12.08 2.04 -3.92
C VAL A 220 -10.73 1.78 -3.26
N PHE A 221 -10.65 0.69 -2.51
CA PHE A 221 -9.43 0.19 -1.91
C PHE A 221 -9.03 -1.12 -2.57
N VAL A 222 -7.82 -1.19 -3.11
CA VAL A 222 -7.25 -2.43 -3.68
C VAL A 222 -6.43 -3.12 -2.58
N ASP A 223 -6.91 -4.29 -2.15
CA ASP A 223 -6.29 -5.09 -1.08
C ASP A 223 -5.17 -5.95 -1.64
N HIS A 224 -4.01 -5.32 -1.86
CA HIS A 224 -2.82 -6.00 -2.38
C HIS A 224 -1.56 -5.35 -1.79
N THR A 225 -0.64 -6.16 -1.28
CA THR A 225 0.57 -5.70 -0.59
C THR A 225 1.77 -5.51 -1.51
N SER A 226 1.73 -6.05 -2.73
CA SER A 226 2.73 -5.81 -3.76
C SER A 226 2.36 -4.57 -4.59
N ASN A 227 3.05 -4.35 -5.69
CA ASN A 227 2.80 -3.20 -6.56
C ASN A 227 1.36 -3.20 -7.10
N VAL A 228 0.63 -2.10 -6.89
CA VAL A 228 -0.67 -1.84 -7.51
C VAL A 228 -0.51 -0.67 -8.48
N SER A 229 -0.73 -0.93 -9.76
CA SER A 229 -0.67 0.08 -10.81
C SER A 229 -2.05 0.66 -11.07
N PHE A 230 -2.15 1.98 -11.08
CA PHE A 230 -3.39 2.73 -11.38
C PHE A 230 -3.23 3.57 -12.63
N GLU A 231 -4.23 3.49 -13.52
CA GLU A 231 -4.43 4.31 -14.70
C GLU A 231 -5.67 5.17 -14.47
N VAL A 232 -5.50 6.38 -13.93
CA VAL A 232 -6.61 7.25 -13.52
C VAL A 232 -6.99 8.17 -14.67
N ALA A 233 -7.95 7.77 -15.50
CA ALA A 233 -8.36 8.52 -16.71
C ALA A 233 -7.15 8.90 -17.62
N SER A 234 -6.08 8.10 -17.60
CA SER A 234 -4.84 8.36 -18.32
C SER A 234 -4.75 7.60 -19.63
N GLU A 235 -5.25 6.38 -19.68
CA GLU A 235 -5.38 5.59 -20.91
C GLU A 235 -6.76 5.77 -21.55
N LYS A 236 -7.81 5.64 -20.74
CA LYS A 236 -9.21 5.86 -21.11
C LYS A 236 -9.80 6.89 -20.17
N VAL A 237 -10.27 8.01 -20.68
CA VAL A 237 -10.72 9.15 -19.88
C VAL A 237 -11.93 8.85 -19.00
N GLU A 238 -12.72 7.83 -19.36
CA GLU A 238 -13.90 7.39 -18.62
C GLU A 238 -13.66 6.26 -17.64
N TYR A 239 -12.40 5.87 -17.35
CA TYR A 239 -12.11 4.77 -16.44
C TYR A 239 -10.98 5.08 -15.46
N VAL A 240 -11.05 4.46 -14.28
CA VAL A 240 -9.91 4.16 -13.44
C VAL A 240 -9.57 2.69 -13.62
N GLY A 241 -8.46 2.40 -14.28
CA GLY A 241 -7.90 1.07 -14.37
C GLY A 241 -6.97 0.80 -13.20
N PHE A 242 -6.96 -0.43 -12.68
CA PHE A 242 -5.96 -0.91 -11.74
C PHE A 242 -5.61 -2.36 -12.01
N SER A 243 -4.36 -2.70 -11.73
CA SER A 243 -3.84 -4.04 -11.98
C SER A 243 -2.87 -4.46 -10.89
N VAL A 244 -2.85 -5.77 -10.62
CA VAL A 244 -1.95 -6.42 -9.66
C VAL A 244 -1.34 -7.66 -10.30
N LYS A 245 -0.12 -8.00 -9.88
CA LYS A 245 0.53 -9.23 -10.30
C LYS A 245 -0.10 -10.42 -9.58
N GLY A 246 -0.27 -11.54 -10.28
CA GLY A 246 -0.81 -12.80 -9.74
C GLY A 246 -2.12 -13.22 -10.38
N GLU A 247 -2.76 -14.21 -9.77
CA GLU A 247 -3.96 -14.88 -10.24
C GLU A 247 -5.23 -14.43 -9.48
N GLU A 248 -5.08 -13.50 -8.53
CA GLU A 248 -6.16 -12.96 -7.70
C GLU A 248 -6.11 -11.44 -7.66
N LEU A 249 -7.27 -10.80 -7.75
CA LEU A 249 -7.45 -9.38 -7.48
C LEU A 249 -8.58 -9.22 -6.47
N ARG A 250 -8.27 -8.58 -5.33
CA ARG A 250 -9.26 -8.22 -4.31
C ARG A 250 -9.32 -6.71 -4.15
N TYR A 251 -10.54 -6.18 -4.13
CA TYR A 251 -10.75 -4.77 -3.85
C TYR A 251 -12.09 -4.53 -3.15
N TYR A 252 -12.26 -3.34 -2.58
CA TYR A 252 -13.48 -2.93 -1.89
C TYR A 252 -14.04 -1.67 -2.53
N VAL A 253 -15.35 -1.68 -2.80
CA VAL A 253 -16.10 -0.47 -3.17
C VAL A 253 -16.83 0.01 -1.91
N ILE A 254 -16.49 1.23 -1.49
CA ILE A 254 -16.88 1.81 -0.21
C ILE A 254 -17.75 3.03 -0.49
N GLY A 255 -19.01 2.98 -0.06
CA GLY A 255 -19.97 4.08 -0.21
C GLY A 255 -19.98 5.04 0.97
N GLY A 256 -20.46 6.26 0.75
CA GLY A 256 -20.72 7.24 1.78
C GLY A 256 -21.55 8.42 1.25
N ASP A 257 -22.25 9.13 2.13
CA ASP A 257 -23.04 10.33 1.77
C ASP A 257 -22.10 11.51 1.43
N ASP A 258 -20.92 11.53 2.02
CA ASP A 258 -19.83 12.46 1.73
C ASP A 258 -18.47 11.78 1.84
N MET A 259 -17.40 12.52 1.51
CA MET A 259 -16.02 12.00 1.57
C MET A 259 -15.59 11.63 2.99
N LYS A 260 -16.10 12.30 4.02
CA LYS A 260 -15.76 11.99 5.42
C LYS A 260 -16.36 10.66 5.85
N GLU A 261 -17.58 10.35 5.42
CA GLU A 261 -18.20 9.05 5.65
C GLU A 261 -17.47 7.93 4.93
N ILE A 262 -17.03 8.15 3.68
CA ILE A 262 -16.23 7.18 2.94
C ILE A 262 -14.90 6.90 3.66
N ILE A 263 -14.20 7.94 4.12
CA ILE A 263 -12.95 7.80 4.89
C ILE A 263 -13.22 7.05 6.21
N ARG A 264 -14.32 7.35 6.90
CA ARG A 264 -14.73 6.64 8.12
C ARG A 264 -14.95 5.17 7.84
N ASN A 265 -15.73 4.83 6.81
CA ASN A 265 -16.01 3.46 6.40
C ASN A 265 -14.73 2.71 5.98
N TYR A 266 -13.78 3.40 5.34
CA TYR A 266 -12.46 2.87 5.02
C TYR A 266 -11.64 2.63 6.29
N THR A 267 -11.55 3.59 7.19
CA THR A 267 -10.75 3.47 8.42
C THR A 267 -11.38 2.55 9.48
N ASP A 268 -12.69 2.33 9.45
CA ASP A 268 -13.33 1.28 10.26
C ASP A 268 -12.87 -0.12 9.83
N MET A 269 -12.52 -0.28 8.55
CA MET A 269 -12.00 -1.53 7.99
C MET A 269 -10.49 -1.67 8.15
N THR A 270 -9.73 -0.59 7.99
CA THR A 270 -8.25 -0.63 7.95
C THR A 270 -7.58 -0.20 9.25
N GLY A 271 -8.35 0.21 10.23
CA GLY A 271 -7.86 0.79 11.48
C GLY A 271 -7.85 2.32 11.47
N LYS A 272 -8.07 2.88 12.64
CA LYS A 272 -8.05 4.33 12.84
C LYS A 272 -6.68 4.79 13.32
N PRO A 273 -6.24 6.02 12.97
CA PRO A 273 -5.03 6.58 13.52
C PRO A 273 -5.18 6.79 15.04
N ALA A 274 -4.05 6.71 15.75
CA ALA A 274 -4.01 7.06 17.16
C ALA A 274 -4.35 8.55 17.36
N LEU A 275 -4.98 8.87 18.49
CA LEU A 275 -5.15 10.26 18.91
C LEU A 275 -3.79 10.77 19.40
N LEU A 276 -3.18 11.65 18.61
CA LEU A 276 -1.88 12.21 18.93
C LEU A 276 -1.97 13.23 20.09
N PRO A 277 -0.93 13.34 20.94
CA PRO A 277 -0.86 14.35 21.98
C PRO A 277 -0.77 15.76 21.38
N ALA A 278 -1.35 16.74 22.06
CA ALA A 278 -1.45 18.12 21.56
C ALA A 278 -0.10 18.74 21.18
N TRP A 279 0.95 18.47 21.95
CA TRP A 279 2.30 18.97 21.67
C TRP A 279 2.86 18.54 20.30
N SER A 280 2.43 17.41 19.75
CA SER A 280 2.88 16.93 18.44
C SER A 280 2.47 17.83 17.28
N PHE A 281 1.48 18.69 17.48
CA PHE A 281 1.03 19.69 16.50
C PHE A 281 1.70 21.06 16.67
N GLY A 282 2.62 21.19 17.64
CA GLY A 282 3.41 22.40 17.86
C GLY A 282 4.57 22.56 16.87
N LEU A 283 5.41 23.55 17.11
CA LEU A 283 6.57 23.81 16.27
C LEU A 283 7.72 22.81 16.58
N TRP A 284 8.24 22.20 15.56
CA TRP A 284 9.40 21.30 15.60
C TRP A 284 10.62 22.00 14.99
N LEU A 285 11.75 21.97 15.68
CA LEU A 285 13.03 22.42 15.17
C LEU A 285 14.00 21.24 15.06
N SER A 286 14.59 21.05 13.91
CA SER A 286 15.55 19.97 13.64
C SER A 286 16.96 20.54 13.44
N THR A 287 17.96 19.81 13.91
CA THR A 287 19.38 20.06 13.57
C THR A 287 19.66 19.76 12.10
N SER A 288 18.85 18.89 11.45
CA SER A 288 19.12 18.37 10.11
C SER A 288 20.43 17.57 10.03
N PHE A 289 20.63 16.82 8.97
CA PHE A 289 21.88 16.09 8.69
C PHE A 289 22.98 16.96 8.08
N THR A 290 22.67 18.20 7.70
CA THR A 290 23.63 19.12 7.07
C THR A 290 24.29 20.09 8.05
N THR A 291 23.85 20.09 9.31
CA THR A 291 24.37 20.98 10.36
C THR A 291 25.34 20.23 11.25
N ASP A 292 26.57 20.74 11.39
CA ASP A 292 27.45 20.28 12.43
C ASP A 292 26.95 20.80 13.79
N TYR A 293 26.64 19.89 14.70
CA TYR A 293 26.07 20.26 15.99
C TYR A 293 26.59 19.41 17.15
N ASP A 294 26.65 20.06 18.28
CA ASP A 294 26.92 19.51 19.60
C ASP A 294 25.86 20.04 20.59
N GLU A 295 26.00 19.74 21.87
CA GLU A 295 25.08 20.26 22.89
C GLU A 295 25.05 21.80 22.91
N LYS A 296 26.18 22.47 22.71
CA LYS A 296 26.25 23.93 22.71
C LYS A 296 25.43 24.51 21.55
N THR A 297 25.66 24.02 20.34
CA THR A 297 24.96 24.46 19.13
C THR A 297 23.47 24.23 19.25
N ALA A 298 23.06 23.05 19.72
CA ALA A 298 21.62 22.72 19.93
C ALA A 298 21.00 23.69 20.97
N THR A 299 21.71 23.99 22.07
CA THR A 299 21.27 24.96 23.07
C THR A 299 21.12 26.36 22.49
N GLU A 300 22.09 26.82 21.66
CA GLU A 300 22.03 28.13 20.98
C GLU A 300 20.78 28.23 20.06
N PHE A 301 20.41 27.15 19.37
CA PHE A 301 19.18 27.13 18.54
C PHE A 301 17.95 27.27 19.42
N ILE A 302 17.83 26.51 20.50
CA ILE A 302 16.72 26.56 21.44
C ILE A 302 16.56 27.96 22.03
N GLU A 303 17.68 28.53 22.55
CA GLU A 303 17.67 29.88 23.10
C GLU A 303 17.40 30.96 22.04
N GLY A 304 17.81 30.71 20.80
CA GLY A 304 17.49 31.59 19.68
C GLY A 304 15.99 31.66 19.40
N MET A 305 15.27 30.56 19.57
CA MET A 305 13.80 30.53 19.46
C MET A 305 13.15 31.28 20.64
N GLU A 306 13.61 31.01 21.87
CA GLU A 306 13.12 31.70 23.08
C GLU A 306 13.29 33.23 23.00
N LYS A 307 14.47 33.69 22.60
CA LYS A 307 14.79 35.14 22.44
C LYS A 307 13.91 35.83 21.43
N ARG A 308 13.34 35.09 20.47
CA ARG A 308 12.42 35.60 19.43
C ARG A 308 10.94 35.39 19.77
N ASN A 309 10.64 34.87 20.94
CA ASN A 309 9.28 34.49 21.36
C ASN A 309 8.60 33.53 20.38
N LEU A 310 9.38 32.61 19.79
CA LEU A 310 8.86 31.56 18.94
C LEU A 310 8.56 30.31 19.79
N PRO A 311 7.30 29.83 19.80
CA PRO A 311 6.91 28.71 20.66
C PRO A 311 7.46 27.40 20.10
N LEU A 312 8.58 26.94 20.60
CA LEU A 312 9.20 25.67 20.25
C LEU A 312 8.65 24.59 21.18
N GLU A 313 8.01 23.57 20.58
CA GLU A 313 7.47 22.42 21.33
C GLU A 313 8.40 21.21 21.29
N VAL A 314 9.02 20.93 20.12
CA VAL A 314 9.82 19.73 19.91
C VAL A 314 11.18 20.10 19.32
N PHE A 315 12.24 19.59 19.94
CA PHE A 315 13.58 19.64 19.36
C PHE A 315 13.97 18.26 18.84
N HIS A 316 14.38 18.20 17.57
CA HIS A 316 14.75 16.98 16.88
C HIS A 316 16.24 16.93 16.62
N PHE A 317 16.88 15.85 17.08
CA PHE A 317 18.25 15.50 16.74
C PHE A 317 18.25 14.55 15.55
N ASP A 318 18.85 14.98 14.42
CA ASP A 318 19.04 14.15 13.25
C ASP A 318 20.19 13.14 13.45
N CYS A 319 20.48 12.31 12.45
CA CYS A 319 21.31 11.09 12.56
C CYS A 319 22.66 11.24 13.30
N PHE A 320 23.27 12.42 13.32
CA PHE A 320 24.59 12.65 13.94
C PHE A 320 24.58 12.82 15.46
N TRP A 321 23.44 12.59 16.13
CA TRP A 321 23.46 12.38 17.58
C TRP A 321 24.19 11.09 17.96
N MET A 322 24.25 10.11 17.03
CA MET A 322 25.06 8.90 17.12
C MET A 322 26.45 9.11 16.51
N LYS A 323 27.36 8.19 16.74
CA LYS A 323 28.69 8.20 16.12
C LYS A 323 28.59 7.97 14.62
N ALA A 324 29.31 8.72 13.82
CA ALA A 324 29.43 8.47 12.39
C ALA A 324 29.91 7.03 12.12
N LEU A 325 29.33 6.39 11.10
CA LEU A 325 29.61 5.01 10.68
C LEU A 325 29.22 3.91 11.69
N HIS A 326 28.48 4.25 12.77
CA HIS A 326 27.97 3.32 13.79
C HIS A 326 26.44 3.34 13.85
N TRP A 327 25.77 3.85 12.84
CA TRP A 327 24.30 3.91 12.78
C TRP A 327 23.70 2.50 12.61
N CYS A 328 22.67 2.11 13.23
CA CYS A 328 22.00 2.71 14.39
C CYS A 328 22.34 1.87 15.60
N ASP A 329 23.34 2.30 16.36
CA ASP A 329 23.69 1.66 17.65
C ASP A 329 22.85 2.21 18.81
N PHE A 330 22.14 3.32 18.56
CA PHE A 330 21.32 4.03 19.53
C PHE A 330 22.13 4.55 20.74
N GLU A 331 23.40 4.80 20.54
CA GLU A 331 24.29 5.37 21.54
C GLU A 331 24.64 6.83 21.19
N TRP A 332 24.46 7.71 22.16
CA TRP A 332 24.89 9.09 22.01
C TRP A 332 26.40 9.17 21.76
N ASN A 333 26.80 10.00 20.82
CA ASN A 333 28.20 10.29 20.59
C ASN A 333 28.77 11.12 21.77
N ASN A 334 29.42 10.45 22.70
CA ASN A 334 29.93 11.06 23.94
C ASN A 334 31.03 12.11 23.74
N LYS A 335 31.57 12.25 22.54
CA LYS A 335 32.54 13.33 22.22
C LYS A 335 31.85 14.68 22.05
N ILE A 336 30.61 14.69 21.56
CA ILE A 336 29.82 15.91 21.30
C ILE A 336 28.65 16.06 22.28
N PHE A 337 28.24 14.96 22.91
CA PHE A 337 27.19 14.88 23.94
C PHE A 337 27.75 14.08 25.13
N PRO A 338 28.62 14.69 25.98
CA PRO A 338 29.32 13.97 27.07
C PRO A 338 28.36 13.49 28.17
N GLU A 339 27.29 14.21 28.42
CA GLU A 339 26.29 13.93 29.46
C GLU A 339 24.86 14.02 28.90
N PRO A 340 24.45 13.09 27.98
CA PRO A 340 23.21 13.25 27.26
C PRO A 340 21.98 13.22 28.18
N ALA A 341 21.97 12.41 29.23
CA ALA A 341 20.83 12.35 30.17
C ALA A 341 20.62 13.71 30.89
N GLU A 342 21.67 14.36 31.32
CA GLU A 342 21.59 15.68 31.96
C GLU A 342 21.21 16.77 30.96
N MET A 343 21.70 16.69 29.72
CA MET A 343 21.29 17.58 28.63
C MET A 343 19.78 17.46 28.36
N LEU A 344 19.29 16.25 28.20
CA LEU A 344 17.86 15.99 27.95
C LEU A 344 17.01 16.51 29.11
N LYS A 345 17.42 16.29 30.34
CA LYS A 345 16.74 16.82 31.53
C LYS A 345 16.63 18.34 31.49
N ARG A 346 17.74 19.06 31.18
CA ARG A 346 17.73 20.52 31.04
C ARG A 346 16.78 21.02 29.98
N TYR A 347 16.66 20.31 28.83
CA TYR A 347 15.72 20.67 27.78
C TYR A 347 14.27 20.39 28.18
N LYS A 348 14.01 19.30 28.87
CA LYS A 348 12.68 18.99 29.40
C LYS A 348 12.23 19.98 30.48
N GLU A 349 13.12 20.49 31.32
CA GLU A 349 12.85 21.56 32.29
C GLU A 349 12.42 22.87 31.60
N ARG A 350 12.84 23.10 30.36
CA ARG A 350 12.36 24.21 29.50
C ARG A 350 11.00 23.92 28.82
N GLY A 351 10.38 22.76 29.08
CA GLY A 351 9.10 22.35 28.49
C GLY A 351 9.19 21.65 27.15
N LEU A 352 10.41 21.40 26.63
CA LEU A 352 10.60 20.78 25.33
C LEU A 352 10.32 19.29 25.34
N LYS A 353 9.81 18.78 24.22
CA LYS A 353 9.81 17.37 23.84
C LYS A 353 11.01 17.07 22.96
N ILE A 354 11.56 15.87 23.12
CA ILE A 354 12.76 15.46 22.40
C ILE A 354 12.45 14.34 21.43
N CYS A 355 12.81 14.57 20.17
CA CYS A 355 12.76 13.57 19.12
C CYS A 355 14.19 13.22 18.67
N VAL A 356 14.47 11.94 18.48
CA VAL A 356 15.75 11.51 17.88
C VAL A 356 15.49 10.69 16.61
N TRP A 357 16.36 10.88 15.63
CA TRP A 357 16.35 10.15 14.37
C TRP A 357 16.79 8.70 14.58
N ILE A 358 16.10 7.78 13.98
CA ILE A 358 16.44 6.35 13.91
C ILE A 358 16.09 5.78 12.54
N ASN A 359 16.66 4.63 12.18
CA ASN A 359 16.18 3.78 11.10
C ASN A 359 16.47 2.29 11.38
N PRO A 360 15.95 1.34 10.56
CA PRO A 360 16.09 -0.09 10.80
C PRO A 360 17.42 -0.67 10.31
N TYR A 361 18.34 0.12 9.78
CA TYR A 361 19.62 -0.32 9.25
C TYR A 361 20.71 -0.23 10.31
N ILE A 362 21.38 -1.34 10.57
CA ILE A 362 22.40 -1.47 11.61
C ILE A 362 23.77 -1.54 10.95
N ALA A 363 24.64 -0.55 11.25
CA ALA A 363 25.99 -0.48 10.69
C ALA A 363 26.87 -1.61 11.23
N GLN A 364 27.67 -2.23 10.36
CA GLN A 364 28.56 -3.34 10.72
C GLN A 364 29.60 -3.00 11.79
N ASN A 365 29.92 -1.71 11.97
CA ASN A 365 30.84 -1.25 13.00
C ASN A 365 30.16 -1.01 14.36
N SER A 366 28.84 -1.12 14.45
CA SER A 366 28.10 -0.92 15.70
C SER A 366 28.16 -2.14 16.61
N THR A 367 28.00 -1.92 17.92
CA THR A 367 27.89 -3.00 18.90
C THR A 367 26.64 -3.86 18.65
N LEU A 368 25.57 -3.24 18.18
CA LEU A 368 24.32 -3.94 17.86
C LEU A 368 24.45 -4.88 16.67
N PHE A 369 25.36 -4.62 15.74
CA PHE A 369 25.57 -5.53 14.61
C PHE A 369 26.13 -6.89 15.09
N ALA A 370 27.12 -6.87 15.99
CA ALA A 370 27.68 -8.10 16.53
C ALA A 370 26.61 -8.91 17.31
N GLU A 371 25.85 -8.22 18.16
CA GLU A 371 24.75 -8.83 18.93
C GLU A 371 23.65 -9.39 18.04
N GLY A 372 23.16 -8.60 17.09
CA GLY A 372 22.10 -9.02 16.17
C GLY A 372 22.51 -10.17 15.25
N LYS A 373 23.77 -10.17 14.79
CA LYS A 373 24.35 -11.27 14.02
C LYS A 373 24.38 -12.58 14.83
N GLU A 374 24.88 -12.54 16.06
CA GLU A 374 24.95 -13.70 16.94
C GLU A 374 23.57 -14.31 17.21
N LYS A 375 22.56 -13.46 17.38
CA LYS A 375 21.19 -13.88 17.69
C LYS A 375 20.32 -14.17 16.46
N GLY A 376 20.81 -13.94 15.26
CA GLY A 376 20.05 -14.17 14.01
C GLY A 376 18.89 -13.20 13.82
N TYR A 377 19.10 -11.90 14.12
CA TYR A 377 18.03 -10.87 14.07
C TYR A 377 18.03 -10.03 12.80
N PHE A 378 18.81 -10.39 11.80
CA PHE A 378 18.91 -9.67 10.53
C PHE A 378 18.37 -10.51 9.37
N LEU A 379 17.88 -9.83 8.34
CA LEU A 379 17.48 -10.45 7.08
C LEU A 379 18.63 -11.25 6.47
N LEU A 380 18.33 -12.47 6.01
CA LEU A 380 19.29 -13.38 5.42
C LEU A 380 19.18 -13.38 3.89
N ARG A 381 20.24 -13.75 3.24
CA ARG A 381 20.28 -13.98 1.80
C ARG A 381 19.58 -15.30 1.46
N LYS A 382 18.77 -15.30 0.41
CA LYS A 382 18.08 -16.52 -0.10
C LYS A 382 19.02 -17.69 -0.43
N ASP A 383 20.29 -17.38 -0.74
CA ASP A 383 21.30 -18.41 -1.03
C ASP A 383 21.91 -19.04 0.24
N GLY A 384 21.48 -18.64 1.43
CA GLY A 384 21.98 -19.14 2.72
C GLY A 384 23.38 -18.67 3.12
N PHE A 385 24.02 -17.78 2.32
CA PHE A 385 25.37 -17.29 2.60
C PHE A 385 25.41 -16.07 3.54
N GLY A 386 24.59 -16.09 4.59
CA GLY A 386 24.68 -15.13 5.68
C GLY A 386 23.75 -13.93 5.53
N ILE A 387 24.07 -12.86 6.22
CA ILE A 387 23.26 -11.65 6.33
C ILE A 387 23.19 -10.91 4.99
N LYS A 388 22.02 -10.40 4.64
CA LYS A 388 21.84 -9.52 3.48
C LYS A 388 22.48 -8.16 3.76
N GLN A 389 23.56 -7.85 3.04
CA GLN A 389 24.19 -6.55 3.08
C GLN A 389 23.36 -5.51 2.31
N VAL A 390 23.27 -4.31 2.87
CA VAL A 390 22.64 -3.14 2.27
C VAL A 390 23.64 -2.01 2.23
N ASP A 391 23.76 -1.32 1.09
CA ASP A 391 24.71 -0.26 0.84
C ASP A 391 24.07 1.05 0.36
N ASN A 392 22.73 1.10 0.31
CA ASN A 392 22.02 2.20 -0.35
C ASN A 392 22.17 3.56 0.32
N TRP A 393 22.26 3.58 1.65
CA TRP A 393 22.38 4.80 2.44
C TRP A 393 23.78 4.93 3.04
N GLN A 394 24.26 3.84 3.65
CA GLN A 394 25.63 3.70 4.15
C GLN A 394 26.10 2.29 3.80
N PRO A 395 27.33 2.12 3.28
CA PRO A 395 27.87 0.79 3.00
C PRO A 395 28.03 -0.07 4.25
N GLY A 396 27.75 -1.36 4.11
CA GLY A 396 27.96 -2.34 5.18
C GLY A 396 26.92 -2.29 6.29
N MET A 397 25.65 -2.18 5.93
CA MET A 397 24.54 -2.25 6.88
C MET A 397 23.75 -3.55 6.74
N ALA A 398 23.12 -3.99 7.82
CA ALA A 398 22.10 -5.05 7.84
C ALA A 398 20.74 -4.46 8.20
N ILE A 399 19.68 -5.11 7.76
CA ILE A 399 18.30 -4.75 8.12
C ILE A 399 17.80 -5.70 9.19
N VAL A 400 17.15 -5.16 10.23
CA VAL A 400 16.51 -5.95 11.26
C VAL A 400 15.33 -6.71 10.67
N ASP A 401 15.25 -8.02 10.96
CA ASP A 401 14.11 -8.84 10.56
C ASP A 401 12.93 -8.63 11.53
N PHE A 402 12.04 -7.73 11.21
CA PHE A 402 10.84 -7.47 12.01
C PHE A 402 9.75 -8.54 11.87
N THR A 403 9.94 -9.55 11.03
CA THR A 403 9.07 -10.74 11.02
C THR A 403 9.43 -11.71 12.17
N ASN A 404 10.62 -11.56 12.74
CA ASN A 404 11.06 -12.30 13.91
C ASN A 404 10.65 -11.58 15.22
N PRO A 405 9.72 -12.13 16.03
CA PRO A 405 9.26 -11.48 17.26
C PRO A 405 10.37 -11.21 18.29
N GLU A 406 11.43 -12.02 18.33
CA GLU A 406 12.55 -11.80 19.24
C GLU A 406 13.44 -10.63 18.77
N ALA A 407 13.59 -10.46 17.45
CA ALA A 407 14.27 -9.27 16.89
C ALA A 407 13.48 -7.99 17.17
N VAL A 408 12.14 -8.05 17.09
CA VAL A 408 11.26 -6.92 17.47
C VAL A 408 11.47 -6.54 18.94
N LYS A 409 11.41 -7.49 19.87
CA LYS A 409 11.63 -7.25 21.30
C LYS A 409 13.03 -6.70 21.59
N TRP A 410 14.02 -7.24 20.91
CA TRP A 410 15.40 -6.78 21.03
C TRP A 410 15.53 -5.32 20.60
N TYR A 411 15.02 -4.97 19.41
CA TYR A 411 15.05 -3.61 18.89
C TYR A 411 14.30 -2.63 19.81
N GLN A 412 13.10 -2.99 20.26
CA GLN A 412 12.32 -2.22 21.23
C GLN A 412 13.08 -2.01 22.55
N SER A 413 13.82 -3.02 23.02
CA SER A 413 14.62 -2.90 24.26
C SER A 413 15.72 -1.83 24.16
N LYS A 414 16.30 -1.66 22.96
CA LYS A 414 17.31 -0.62 22.70
C LYS A 414 16.68 0.78 22.66
N LEU A 415 15.52 0.90 22.01
CA LEU A 415 14.75 2.16 21.99
C LEU A 415 14.27 2.56 23.39
N LYS A 416 13.91 1.57 24.22
CA LYS A 416 13.47 1.81 25.59
C LYS A 416 14.55 2.53 26.42
N ILE A 417 15.84 2.23 26.22
CA ILE A 417 16.94 2.92 26.91
C ILE A 417 16.90 4.43 26.63
N LEU A 418 16.61 4.82 25.39
CA LEU A 418 16.49 6.23 25.02
C LEU A 418 15.26 6.90 25.64
N LEU A 419 14.14 6.19 25.66
CA LEU A 419 12.92 6.68 26.32
C LEU A 419 13.14 6.87 27.82
N ASP A 420 13.77 5.91 28.49
CA ASP A 420 14.10 5.98 29.92
C ASP A 420 15.09 7.12 30.23
N MET A 421 15.95 7.49 29.26
CA MET A 421 16.88 8.62 29.38
C MET A 421 16.18 9.97 29.24
N GLY A 422 15.01 10.04 28.58
CA GLY A 422 14.25 11.29 28.43
C GLY A 422 13.88 11.66 27.00
N VAL A 423 14.14 10.80 26.00
CA VAL A 423 13.59 10.95 24.66
C VAL A 423 12.08 10.74 24.69
N ASP A 424 11.31 11.56 23.98
CA ASP A 424 9.84 11.48 23.96
C ASP A 424 9.31 10.74 22.73
N CYS A 425 10.01 10.81 21.60
CA CYS A 425 9.59 10.16 20.35
C CYS A 425 10.75 9.96 19.37
N PHE A 426 10.46 9.24 18.29
CA PHE A 426 11.44 8.91 17.26
C PHE A 426 10.95 9.40 15.89
N LYS A 427 11.87 9.98 15.10
CA LYS A 427 11.71 10.11 13.65
C LYS A 427 12.26 8.83 13.03
N THR A 428 11.38 7.97 12.57
CA THR A 428 11.77 6.80 11.77
C THR A 428 12.02 7.26 10.34
N ASP A 429 13.24 7.08 9.87
CA ASP A 429 13.65 7.49 8.55
C ASP A 429 14.10 6.28 7.72
N PHE A 430 13.94 6.34 6.40
CA PHE A 430 14.20 5.24 5.47
C PHE A 430 13.36 3.98 5.78
N GLY A 431 13.72 2.83 5.19
CA GLY A 431 13.03 1.56 5.37
C GLY A 431 12.12 1.19 4.20
N GLU A 432 11.97 2.05 3.21
CA GLU A 432 11.21 1.80 1.97
C GLU A 432 11.93 0.88 1.00
N ARG A 433 13.23 0.65 1.17
CA ARG A 433 14.07 -0.20 0.30
C ARG A 433 14.38 -1.56 0.92
N ILE A 434 13.36 -2.21 1.49
CA ILE A 434 13.50 -3.56 1.99
C ILE A 434 13.69 -4.50 0.80
N PRO A 435 14.79 -5.29 0.77
CA PRO A 435 15.05 -6.20 -0.33
C PRO A 435 14.02 -7.33 -0.36
N ILE A 436 13.54 -7.67 -1.56
CA ILE A 436 12.59 -8.77 -1.79
C ILE A 436 13.27 -10.10 -2.10
N ASP A 437 14.60 -10.11 -2.25
CA ASP A 437 15.45 -11.25 -2.50
C ASP A 437 16.10 -11.80 -1.22
N VAL A 438 15.35 -11.84 -0.15
CA VAL A 438 15.74 -12.31 1.20
C VAL A 438 14.92 -13.49 1.65
N GLU A 439 15.41 -14.18 2.69
CA GLU A 439 14.73 -15.29 3.37
C GLU A 439 13.99 -14.78 4.62
#